data_479fd9574717611bb88aa0412b151dd5
#
_entry.id   479fd9574717611bb88aa0412b151dd5
#
_cell.length_a   1.000
_cell.length_b   1.000
_cell.length_c   1.000
_cell.angle_alpha   90.00
_cell.angle_beta   90.00
_cell.angle_gamma   90.00
#
_symmetry.space_group_name_H-M   'P 1'
#
loop_
_entity.id
_entity.type
_entity.pdbx_description
1 polymer ?
#
loop_
_entity_poly.entity_id
_entity_poly.type
_entity_poly.pdbx_seq_one_letter_code
_entity_poly.pdbx_strand_id
1 'polypeptide(L)' 'MAVAHRIAEFDIVELTEPVDDAPAGARGGVLELRPGDTAMVEITEPPLDGAARIVFAPLAKLRVIDARR' A
#
# COMPACT_ATOMS: atom_id res chain seq x y z
N MET A 1 15.05 -19.46 1.56
CA MET A 1 14.51 -18.89 0.39
C MET A 1 13.58 -17.72 0.68
N ALA A 2 13.81 -16.65 0.03
CA ALA A 2 12.98 -15.48 0.24
C ALA A 2 11.61 -15.71 -0.38
N VAL A 3 10.60 -15.34 0.33
CA VAL A 3 9.25 -15.37 -0.20
C VAL A 3 8.98 -14.00 -0.76
N ALA A 4 8.73 -13.94 -2.04
CA ALA A 4 8.35 -12.71 -2.64
C ALA A 4 6.99 -12.30 -2.10
N HIS A 5 6.87 -11.04 -1.76
CA HIS A 5 5.59 -10.51 -1.37
C HIS A 5 4.73 -10.42 -2.63
N ARG A 6 3.68 -11.18 -2.64
CA ARG A 6 2.76 -11.14 -3.75
C ARG A 6 1.64 -10.20 -3.43
N ILE A 7 1.85 -8.96 -3.79
CA ILE A 7 0.85 -7.93 -3.58
C ILE A 7 -0.03 -7.89 -4.82
N ALA A 8 -1.33 -7.95 -4.61
CA ALA A 8 -2.29 -7.95 -5.70
C ALA A 8 -3.34 -6.89 -5.45
N GLU A 9 -4.08 -6.57 -6.50
CA GLU A 9 -5.21 -5.64 -6.38
C GLU A 9 -6.15 -6.11 -5.29
N PHE A 10 -6.65 -5.16 -4.53
CA PHE A 10 -7.62 -5.36 -3.44
C PHE A 10 -7.04 -5.97 -2.18
N ASP A 11 -5.75 -6.30 -2.15
CA ASP A 11 -5.11 -6.68 -0.89
C ASP A 11 -5.13 -5.50 0.07
N ILE A 12 -5.20 -5.79 1.37
CA ILE A 12 -5.03 -4.78 2.40
C ILE A 12 -3.57 -4.80 2.81
N VAL A 13 -2.96 -3.63 2.79
CA VAL A 13 -1.53 -3.50 3.03
C VAL A 13 -1.27 -2.46 4.11
N GLU A 14 -0.07 -2.53 4.68
CA GLU A 14 0.41 -1.57 5.66
C GLU A 14 1.73 -1.01 5.15
N LEU A 15 1.90 0.30 5.31
CA LEU A 15 3.17 0.93 4.96
C LEU A 15 4.21 0.61 6.01
N THR A 16 5.38 0.15 5.56
CA THR A 16 6.49 -0.12 6.48
C THR A 16 7.33 1.13 6.69
N GLU A 17 7.20 2.12 5.81
CA GLU A 17 7.89 3.40 5.88
C GLU A 17 6.93 4.48 5.41
N PRO A 18 7.17 5.75 5.78
CA PRO A 18 6.29 6.82 5.29
C PRO A 18 6.34 6.93 3.77
N VAL A 19 5.20 7.22 3.18
CA VAL A 19 5.09 7.51 1.75
C VAL A 19 4.23 8.75 1.62
N ASP A 20 4.80 9.82 1.07
CA ASP A 20 4.11 11.10 0.95
C ASP A 20 3.55 11.54 2.31
N ASP A 21 2.26 11.83 2.40
CA ASP A 21 1.65 12.26 3.66
C ASP A 21 1.23 11.09 4.54
N ALA A 22 1.36 9.86 4.06
CA ALA A 22 0.96 8.70 4.84
C ALA A 22 2.13 8.23 5.71
N PRO A 23 1.92 8.08 7.02
CA PRO A 23 3.00 7.67 7.92
C PRO A 23 3.26 6.17 7.84
N ALA A 24 4.40 5.75 8.37
CA ALA A 24 4.65 4.33 8.58
C ALA A 24 3.52 3.77 9.45
N GLY A 25 3.08 2.57 9.14
CA GLY A 25 1.96 1.96 9.85
C GLY A 25 0.60 2.28 9.25
N ALA A 26 0.54 3.22 8.31
CA ALA A 26 -0.72 3.50 7.62
C ALA A 26 -1.18 2.26 6.86
N ARG A 27 -2.49 2.08 6.75
CA ARG A 27 -3.09 0.92 6.11
C ARG A 27 -4.06 1.33 5.04
N GLY A 28 -4.20 0.48 4.06
CA GLY A 28 -5.13 0.76 2.99
C GLY A 28 -5.27 -0.40 2.03
N GLY A 29 -6.04 -0.18 0.98
CA GLY A 29 -6.28 -1.19 -0.03
C GLY A 29 -5.53 -0.87 -1.31
N VAL A 30 -5.02 -1.90 -1.95
CA VAL A 30 -4.36 -1.76 -3.24
C VAL A 30 -5.42 -1.59 -4.31
N LEU A 31 -5.37 -0.45 -5.00
CA LEU A 31 -6.32 -0.18 -6.09
C LEU A 31 -5.80 -0.72 -7.41
N GLU A 32 -4.50 -0.61 -7.62
CA GLU A 32 -3.93 -0.96 -8.91
C GLU A 32 -2.43 -1.18 -8.75
N LEU A 33 -1.90 -2.18 -9.44
CA LEU A 33 -0.45 -2.34 -9.54
C LEU A 33 0.05 -1.53 -10.72
N ARG A 34 1.18 -0.88 -10.53
CA ARG A 34 1.75 0.01 -11.53
C ARG A 34 3.12 -0.48 -11.97
N PRO A 35 3.57 -0.07 -13.14
CA PRO A 35 4.93 -0.41 -13.57
C PRO A 35 5.98 0.10 -12.58
N GLY A 36 7.13 -0.56 -12.55
CA GLY A 36 8.21 -0.14 -11.68
C GLY A 36 8.03 -0.58 -10.24
N ASP A 37 7.37 -1.70 -10.02
CA ASP A 37 7.19 -2.28 -8.69
C ASP A 37 6.55 -1.29 -7.73
N THR A 38 5.48 -0.67 -8.19
CA THR A 38 4.73 0.34 -7.44
C THR A 38 3.26 -0.05 -7.39
N ALA A 39 2.60 0.29 -6.30
CA ALA A 39 1.16 0.09 -6.17
C ALA A 39 0.48 1.40 -5.84
N MET A 40 -0.70 1.59 -6.42
CA MET A 40 -1.58 2.68 -6.05
C MET A 40 -2.43 2.20 -4.88
N VAL A 41 -2.32 2.87 -3.74
CA VAL A 41 -2.96 2.45 -2.50
C VAL A 41 -3.85 3.56 -2.00
N GLU A 42 -5.09 3.20 -1.66
CA GLU A 42 -5.97 4.13 -0.97
C GLU A 42 -5.83 3.92 0.52
N ILE A 43 -5.32 4.92 1.22
CA ILE A 43 -5.10 4.86 2.66
C ILE A 43 -6.43 5.05 3.37
N THR A 44 -6.74 4.13 4.28
CA THR A 44 -7.97 4.19 5.06
C THR A 44 -7.68 4.44 6.55
N GLU A 45 -6.47 4.15 7.00
CA GLU A 45 -6.03 4.41 8.37
C GLU A 45 -4.60 4.92 8.35
N PRO A 46 -4.33 6.11 8.88
CA PRO A 46 -5.30 7.07 9.43
C PRO A 46 -6.11 7.72 8.32
N PRO A 47 -7.24 8.35 8.66
CA PRO A 47 -8.01 9.09 7.65
C PRO A 47 -7.16 10.24 7.11
N LEU A 48 -7.08 10.34 5.80
CA LEU A 48 -6.37 11.42 5.14
C LEU A 48 -7.35 12.13 4.23
N ASP A 49 -7.14 13.42 4.02
CA ASP A 49 -8.07 14.23 3.26
C ASP A 49 -7.73 14.28 1.77
N GLY A 50 -8.76 14.24 0.95
CA GLY A 50 -8.65 14.52 -0.48
C GLY A 50 -7.63 13.63 -1.18
N ALA A 51 -6.77 14.23 -1.97
CA ALA A 51 -5.79 13.50 -2.76
C ALA A 51 -4.74 12.79 -1.92
N ALA A 52 -4.57 13.21 -0.65
CA ALA A 52 -3.58 12.58 0.21
C ALA A 52 -3.92 11.13 0.52
N ARG A 53 -5.16 10.72 0.30
CA ARG A 53 -5.56 9.34 0.55
C ARG A 53 -4.97 8.36 -0.45
N ILE A 54 -4.60 8.84 -1.62
CA ILE A 54 -4.07 7.96 -2.66
C ILE A 54 -2.57 8.16 -2.72
N VAL A 55 -1.83 7.07 -2.50
CA VAL A 55 -0.37 7.14 -2.58
C VAL A 55 0.11 6.10 -3.59
N PHE A 56 1.25 6.39 -4.20
CA PHE A 56 1.94 5.45 -5.09
C PHE A 56 3.14 4.94 -4.31
N ALA A 57 3.03 3.75 -3.76
CA ALA A 57 4.04 3.22 -2.86
C ALA A 57 4.86 2.13 -3.54
N PRO A 58 6.19 2.19 -3.42
CA PRO A 58 7.00 1.07 -3.86
C PRO A 58 6.58 -0.20 -3.14
N LEU A 59 6.54 -1.32 -3.84
CA LEU A 59 6.13 -2.58 -3.23
C LEU A 59 7.00 -2.94 -2.04
N ALA A 60 8.28 -2.55 -2.07
CA ALA A 60 9.19 -2.82 -0.97
C ALA A 60 8.80 -2.12 0.33
N LYS A 61 7.94 -1.12 0.27
CA LYS A 61 7.48 -0.40 1.45
C LYS A 61 6.10 -0.84 1.91
N LEU A 62 5.60 -1.95 1.37
CA LEU A 62 4.27 -2.46 1.69
C LEU A 62 4.38 -3.84 2.29
N ARG A 63 3.48 -4.12 3.23
CA ARG A 63 3.33 -5.44 3.81
C ARG A 63 1.86 -5.83 3.70
N VAL A 64 1.59 -7.00 3.16
CA VAL A 64 0.22 -7.48 3.05
C VAL A 64 -0.27 -7.90 4.43
N ILE A 65 -1.40 -7.35 4.86
CA ILE A 65 -2.03 -7.74 6.12
C ILE A 65 -3.20 -8.68 5.87
N ASP A 66 -3.89 -8.49 4.75
CA ASP A 66 -5.05 -9.31 4.45
C ASP A 66 -5.15 -9.43 2.93
N ALA A 67 -4.99 -10.64 2.44
CA ALA A 67 -5.09 -10.90 1.00
C ALA A 67 -6.55 -11.18 0.67
N ARG A 68 -7.12 -10.33 -0.16
CA ARG A 68 -8.54 -10.40 -0.51
C ARG A 68 -8.75 -11.16 -1.81
N ARG A 69 -8.24 -12.37 -1.90
CA ARG A 69 -8.34 -13.17 -3.14
C ARG A 69 -9.25 -14.36 -2.95
#